data_b3eafb0a5a0ed0f9d227d64c368ba73e
#
_entry.id   b3eafb0a5a0ed0f9d227d64c368ba73e
#
_cell.length_a   1.000
_cell.length_b   1.000
_cell.length_c   1.000
_cell.angle_alpha   90.00
_cell.angle_beta   90.00
_cell.angle_gamma   90.00
#
_symmetry.space_group_name_H-M   'P 1'
#
loop_
_entity.id
_entity.type
_entity.pdbx_description
1 polymer ?
#
loop_
_entity_poly.entity_id
_entity_poly.type
_entity_poly.pdbx_seq_one_letter_code
_entity_poly.pdbx_strand_id
1 'polypeptide(L)'
;MSLEHRIAVLPGAGARLCALTCALLILLLPLVAAGQSVPYRIEIQRDGYRRITLKILEPEIDGSNAALRQAANEARETLARDLIYTGLFFVTDQWASPYLPRGVSRAWNVANEQPERRPHEIAALWRIEEGEFRSEMRLLDALGTQIAGKRYKVDANDVRGAMHHFADEVVKRLTGVDGTAQTKIAFARVRGGRGEIYTVDYDGFGERQVTDRSTLTHSPVWGVGRSWIAFTSYVDENPNLYRVDQGSSRLRVVSRRPGLNTAPDWCQERSFFALTLSHEGNAEIYTMREDGSRLKRLTHHPAIDTAPTWSPRGDQIAFTSDRSGVPQIYAMDGDGGHVRRLTYHNRYSDSPAWSPDGRWIAYVARWEGNIELRLMKPDGTNQRVVVSAGLNDGPSWAKDSRHIAFSSLRGGSRAIYVVDIYTGLERRLTSGTGDAITPAWSRD
;
A
#
# COMPACT_ATOMS: atom_id res chain seq x y z
N MET A 1 -18.16 -27.83 57.40
CA MET A 1 -18.43 -26.97 58.57
C MET A 1 -18.72 -25.61 57.97
N SER A 2 -20.00 -25.24 57.58
CA SER A 2 -21.08 -24.71 58.46
C SER A 2 -20.66 -23.36 59.07
N LEU A 3 -21.33 -22.26 58.96
CA LEU A 3 -22.74 -21.81 58.94
C LEU A 3 -22.70 -20.31 58.58
N GLU A 4 -23.50 -19.75 57.68
CA GLU A 4 -24.88 -19.25 57.87
C GLU A 4 -25.07 -18.24 59.02
N HIS A 5 -25.63 -17.05 58.75
CA HIS A 5 -26.94 -16.53 59.15
C HIS A 5 -27.03 -15.02 58.95
N ARG A 6 -27.97 -14.49 58.22
CA ARG A 6 -29.40 -14.11 58.37
C ARG A 6 -29.55 -12.64 58.81
N ILE A 7 -30.18 -11.82 58.01
CA ILE A 7 -31.58 -11.28 57.94
C ILE A 7 -32.00 -10.33 59.06
N ALA A 8 -32.53 -9.13 58.73
CA ALA A 8 -33.81 -8.52 59.15
C ALA A 8 -33.88 -7.07 58.56
N VAL A 9 -34.78 -6.67 57.66
CA VAL A 9 -36.24 -6.44 57.71
C VAL A 9 -36.66 -5.16 58.45
N LEU A 10 -36.98 -4.12 57.63
CA LEU A 10 -38.12 -3.12 57.60
C LEU A 10 -38.81 -2.69 58.90
N PRO A 11 -39.69 -1.65 59.00
CA PRO A 11 -40.40 -0.84 58.02
C PRO A 11 -40.71 0.64 58.41
N GLY A 12 -41.43 1.35 57.49
CA GLY A 12 -42.48 2.26 57.91
C GLY A 12 -42.56 3.65 57.26
N ALA A 13 -43.33 3.79 56.29
CA ALA A 13 -44.58 4.51 56.08
C ALA A 13 -44.63 6.03 56.34
N GLY A 14 -45.25 6.75 55.44
CA GLY A 14 -45.95 7.98 55.72
C GLY A 14 -46.13 8.94 54.55
N ALA A 15 -47.32 8.92 53.99
CA ALA A 15 -47.92 9.64 52.89
C ALA A 15 -48.08 11.18 53.08
N ARG A 16 -48.22 11.94 51.98
CA ARG A 16 -49.33 12.78 51.53
C ARG A 16 -48.87 13.91 50.59
N LEU A 17 -49.35 13.82 49.37
CA LEU A 17 -50.16 14.74 48.58
C LEU A 17 -49.99 16.25 48.82
N CYS A 18 -49.60 16.98 47.78
CA CYS A 18 -50.31 18.19 47.33
C CYS A 18 -49.94 18.56 45.84
N ALA A 19 -50.94 18.69 45.04
CA ALA A 19 -50.89 19.12 43.68
C ALA A 19 -50.71 20.65 43.61
N LEU A 20 -49.92 21.12 42.64
CA LEU A 20 -50.06 22.47 42.07
C LEU A 20 -49.57 22.46 40.63
N THR A 21 -50.54 22.68 39.76
CA THR A 21 -50.39 22.94 38.30
C THR A 21 -49.66 24.26 38.08
N CYS A 22 -48.57 24.22 37.29
CA CYS A 22 -48.04 25.37 36.58
C CYS A 22 -47.74 24.98 35.14
N ALA A 23 -48.59 25.48 34.26
CA ALA A 23 -48.37 25.42 32.82
C ALA A 23 -47.11 26.22 32.43
N LEU A 24 -46.12 25.58 31.85
CA LEU A 24 -45.01 26.26 31.17
C LEU A 24 -45.02 25.86 29.72
N LEU A 25 -45.34 26.81 28.86
CA LEU A 25 -45.19 26.74 27.42
C LEU A 25 -43.75 26.42 27.06
N ILE A 26 -43.48 25.22 26.60
CA ILE A 26 -42.19 24.88 26.00
C ILE A 26 -42.32 25.13 24.50
N LEU A 27 -41.67 26.19 24.04
CA LEU A 27 -41.40 26.44 22.62
C LEU A 27 -40.64 25.23 22.04
N LEU A 28 -41.29 24.48 21.17
CA LEU A 28 -40.67 23.50 20.30
C LEU A 28 -39.87 24.26 19.22
N LEU A 29 -38.56 24.45 19.48
CA LEU A 29 -37.58 24.67 18.44
C LEU A 29 -37.24 23.32 17.84
N PRO A 30 -37.27 23.13 16.53
CA PRO A 30 -36.79 21.91 15.92
C PRO A 30 -35.26 21.85 16.14
N LEU A 31 -34.78 20.91 16.99
CA LEU A 31 -33.41 20.49 16.94
C LEU A 31 -33.15 19.89 15.56
N VAL A 32 -32.49 20.67 14.73
CA VAL A 32 -31.83 20.12 13.54
C VAL A 32 -30.73 19.17 14.07
N ALA A 33 -31.06 17.92 14.14
CA ALA A 33 -30.05 16.87 14.34
C ALA A 33 -29.07 16.98 13.17
N ALA A 34 -27.89 17.54 13.44
CA ALA A 34 -26.76 17.39 12.56
C ALA A 34 -26.54 15.89 12.37
N GLY A 35 -26.94 15.40 11.20
CA GLY A 35 -26.75 14.01 10.83
C GLY A 35 -25.26 13.72 10.88
N GLN A 36 -24.81 13.08 11.94
CA GLN A 36 -23.52 12.40 11.96
C GLN A 36 -23.63 11.31 10.90
N SER A 37 -22.98 11.54 9.76
CA SER A 37 -22.75 10.50 8.77
C SER A 37 -21.95 9.40 9.48
N VAL A 38 -22.63 8.32 9.85
CA VAL A 38 -21.97 7.11 10.35
C VAL A 38 -21.06 6.65 9.23
N PRO A 39 -19.74 6.62 9.43
CA PRO A 39 -18.85 6.14 8.39
C PRO A 39 -19.25 4.69 8.09
N TYR A 40 -19.55 4.41 6.85
CA TYR A 40 -19.84 3.04 6.37
C TYR A 40 -18.56 2.22 6.52
N ARG A 41 -18.41 1.55 7.66
CA ARG A 41 -17.28 0.65 7.93
C ARG A 41 -17.58 -0.68 7.28
N ILE A 42 -17.02 -0.94 6.11
CA ILE A 42 -17.03 -2.28 5.52
C ILE A 42 -16.02 -3.12 6.31
N GLU A 43 -16.50 -3.96 7.22
CA GLU A 43 -15.69 -5.04 7.76
C GLU A 43 -15.46 -6.05 6.64
N ILE A 44 -14.20 -6.18 6.22
CA ILE A 44 -13.75 -7.18 5.24
C ILE A 44 -13.73 -8.53 5.97
N GLN A 45 -14.88 -9.20 6.04
CA GLN A 45 -14.97 -10.57 6.51
C GLN A 45 -14.58 -11.54 5.37
N ARG A 46 -13.95 -12.64 5.73
CA ARG A 46 -13.29 -13.64 4.88
C ARG A 46 -14.18 -14.33 3.83
N ASP A 47 -15.49 -14.30 4.00
CA ASP A 47 -16.46 -15.04 3.19
C ASP A 47 -17.58 -14.11 2.68
N GLY A 48 -17.28 -13.25 1.71
CA GLY A 48 -18.32 -12.42 1.11
C GLY A 48 -17.91 -10.98 0.86
N TYR A 49 -16.72 -10.79 0.28
CA TYR A 49 -16.28 -9.48 -0.15
C TYR A 49 -17.25 -8.89 -1.18
N ARG A 50 -18.11 -7.98 -0.72
CA ARG A 50 -19.07 -7.27 -1.57
C ARG A 50 -18.40 -6.01 -2.11
N ARG A 51 -18.16 -5.95 -3.41
CA ARG A 51 -17.73 -4.71 -4.07
C ARG A 51 -18.84 -3.68 -4.03
N ILE A 52 -18.45 -2.43 -3.89
CA ILE A 52 -19.37 -1.30 -3.99
C ILE A 52 -19.60 -1.03 -5.47
N THR A 53 -20.86 -1.03 -5.92
CA THR A 53 -21.19 -0.64 -7.29
C THR A 53 -21.05 0.87 -7.43
N LEU A 54 -20.24 1.29 -8.40
CA LEU A 54 -19.95 2.68 -8.68
C LEU A 54 -20.14 2.95 -10.17
N LYS A 55 -20.97 3.94 -10.50
CA LYS A 55 -21.22 4.36 -11.88
C LYS A 55 -20.52 5.67 -12.15
N ILE A 56 -19.68 5.71 -13.18
CA ILE A 56 -19.13 6.96 -13.69
C ILE A 56 -20.09 7.47 -14.77
N LEU A 57 -20.73 8.62 -14.50
CA LEU A 57 -21.61 9.26 -15.46
C LEU A 57 -20.80 9.86 -16.61
N GLU A 58 -21.46 10.03 -17.76
CA GLU A 58 -20.87 10.78 -18.86
C GLU A 58 -20.60 12.22 -18.38
N PRO A 59 -19.33 12.71 -18.52
CA PRO A 59 -19.02 14.06 -18.09
C PRO A 59 -19.70 15.09 -18.96
N GLU A 60 -20.23 16.15 -18.35
CA GLU A 60 -20.60 17.34 -19.09
C GLU A 60 -19.32 18.04 -19.55
N ILE A 61 -19.20 18.25 -20.87
CA ILE A 61 -18.04 18.91 -21.48
C ILE A 61 -18.48 20.27 -22.03
N ASP A 62 -17.99 21.33 -21.40
CA ASP A 62 -18.24 22.68 -21.86
C ASP A 62 -17.11 23.11 -22.81
N GLY A 63 -17.39 23.03 -24.11
CA GLY A 63 -16.48 23.37 -25.19
C GLY A 63 -16.27 22.21 -26.19
N SER A 64 -15.76 22.56 -27.37
CA SER A 64 -15.59 21.62 -28.51
C SER A 64 -14.14 21.40 -28.95
N ASN A 65 -13.16 21.91 -28.21
CA ASN A 65 -11.75 21.89 -28.57
C ASN A 65 -11.18 20.45 -28.45
N ALA A 66 -10.29 20.09 -29.38
CA ALA A 66 -9.69 18.75 -29.43
C ALA A 66 -8.85 18.43 -28.17
N ALA A 67 -8.15 19.41 -27.60
CA ALA A 67 -7.37 19.25 -26.38
C ALA A 67 -8.26 18.92 -25.16
N LEU A 68 -9.44 19.54 -25.06
CA LEU A 68 -10.42 19.24 -24.03
C LEU A 68 -10.92 17.79 -24.13
N ARG A 69 -11.22 17.32 -25.34
CA ARG A 69 -11.66 15.94 -25.56
C ARG A 69 -10.58 14.93 -25.19
N GLN A 70 -9.33 15.21 -25.52
CA GLN A 70 -8.21 14.37 -25.17
C GLN A 70 -8.02 14.32 -23.65
N ALA A 71 -7.98 15.48 -22.96
CA ALA A 71 -7.87 15.59 -21.52
C ALA A 71 -9.04 14.91 -20.80
N ALA A 72 -10.28 15.07 -21.31
CA ALA A 72 -11.46 14.43 -20.75
C ALA A 72 -11.42 12.90 -20.88
N ASN A 73 -10.96 12.37 -22.01
CA ASN A 73 -10.77 10.93 -22.19
C ASN A 73 -9.70 10.40 -21.22
N GLU A 74 -8.55 11.06 -21.11
CA GLU A 74 -7.48 10.67 -20.19
C GLU A 74 -7.95 10.72 -18.74
N ALA A 75 -8.68 11.78 -18.35
CA ALA A 75 -9.25 11.91 -17.00
C ALA A 75 -10.18 10.75 -16.67
N ARG A 76 -11.12 10.43 -17.58
CA ARG A 76 -12.07 9.33 -17.38
C ARG A 76 -11.40 7.98 -17.30
N GLU A 77 -10.47 7.70 -18.22
CA GLU A 77 -9.72 6.45 -18.21
C GLU A 77 -8.89 6.25 -16.96
N THR A 78 -8.23 7.31 -16.51
CA THR A 78 -7.43 7.30 -15.28
C THR A 78 -8.33 7.03 -14.07
N LEU A 79 -9.42 7.77 -13.92
CA LEU A 79 -10.35 7.60 -12.81
C LEU A 79 -10.95 6.18 -12.77
N ALA A 80 -11.45 5.69 -13.92
CA ALA A 80 -12.02 4.34 -14.00
C ALA A 80 -10.99 3.27 -13.64
N ARG A 81 -9.77 3.39 -14.15
CA ARG A 81 -8.65 2.48 -13.88
C ARG A 81 -8.30 2.49 -12.40
N ASP A 82 -8.16 3.66 -11.81
CA ASP A 82 -7.83 3.82 -10.39
C ASP A 82 -8.84 3.08 -9.51
N LEU A 83 -10.12 3.30 -9.73
CA LEU A 83 -11.18 2.69 -8.96
C LEU A 83 -11.23 1.17 -9.15
N ILE A 84 -11.04 0.67 -10.38
CA ILE A 84 -10.97 -0.76 -10.69
C ILE A 84 -9.77 -1.40 -10.00
N TYR A 85 -8.59 -0.75 -10.02
CA TYR A 85 -7.36 -1.30 -9.45
C TYR A 85 -7.40 -1.41 -7.92
N THR A 86 -8.26 -0.68 -7.24
CA THR A 86 -8.46 -0.88 -5.78
C THR A 86 -8.99 -2.26 -5.45
N GLY A 87 -9.65 -2.94 -6.39
CA GLY A 87 -10.40 -4.17 -6.14
C GLY A 87 -11.62 -4.00 -5.24
N LEU A 88 -11.94 -2.76 -4.82
CA LEU A 88 -13.03 -2.44 -3.89
C LEU A 88 -14.36 -2.13 -4.61
N PHE A 89 -14.27 -1.73 -5.88
CA PHE A 89 -15.42 -1.28 -6.64
C PHE A 89 -15.73 -2.20 -7.82
N PHE A 90 -17.02 -2.29 -8.11
CA PHE A 90 -17.53 -2.70 -9.41
C PHE A 90 -17.89 -1.42 -10.17
N VAL A 91 -17.04 -1.04 -11.11
CA VAL A 91 -17.22 0.20 -11.88
C VAL A 91 -18.03 -0.12 -13.12
N THR A 92 -19.25 0.47 -13.21
CA THR A 92 -20.07 0.45 -14.41
C THR A 92 -19.88 1.76 -15.16
N ASP A 93 -19.44 1.68 -16.40
CA ASP A 93 -19.40 2.79 -17.33
C ASP A 93 -20.37 2.45 -18.48
N GLN A 94 -21.22 3.38 -18.90
CA GLN A 94 -22.09 3.20 -20.06
C GLN A 94 -21.29 3.01 -21.35
N TRP A 95 -19.99 3.32 -21.32
CA TRP A 95 -19.04 3.22 -22.43
C TRP A 95 -18.23 1.92 -22.39
N ALA A 96 -18.81 0.86 -21.83
CA ALA A 96 -18.18 -0.44 -21.70
C ALA A 96 -16.99 -0.65 -22.65
N SER A 97 -15.75 -0.47 -22.10
CA SER A 97 -14.75 -1.44 -22.34
C SER A 97 -13.73 -1.47 -23.44
N PRO A 98 -12.87 -0.55 -23.67
CA PRO A 98 -11.54 -1.03 -23.96
C PRO A 98 -10.56 -1.06 -22.76
N TYR A 99 -11.00 -0.64 -21.57
CA TYR A 99 -10.10 -0.24 -20.47
C TYR A 99 -9.88 -1.28 -19.38
N LEU A 100 -10.33 -2.50 -19.56
CA LEU A 100 -9.84 -3.58 -18.72
C LEU A 100 -8.34 -3.76 -18.99
N PRO A 101 -7.48 -3.76 -17.95
CA PRO A 101 -6.07 -4.03 -18.13
C PRO A 101 -5.85 -5.28 -18.95
N ARG A 102 -4.85 -5.30 -19.86
CA ARG A 102 -4.47 -6.51 -20.58
C ARG A 102 -4.19 -7.60 -19.54
N GLY A 103 -5.01 -8.66 -19.54
CA GLY A 103 -4.94 -9.76 -18.56
C GLY A 103 -6.07 -9.80 -17.55
N VAL A 104 -6.92 -8.77 -17.43
CA VAL A 104 -8.17 -8.84 -16.66
C VAL A 104 -9.28 -9.29 -17.59
N SER A 105 -9.78 -10.53 -17.40
CA SER A 105 -10.83 -11.07 -18.26
C SER A 105 -12.19 -10.39 -18.00
N ARG A 106 -13.06 -10.34 -19.04
CA ARG A 106 -14.46 -9.92 -18.90
C ARG A 106 -15.21 -10.70 -17.79
N ALA A 107 -14.80 -11.93 -17.52
CA ALA A 107 -15.33 -12.76 -16.45
C ALA A 107 -15.17 -12.11 -15.05
N TRP A 108 -14.21 -11.22 -14.87
CA TRP A 108 -13.99 -10.53 -13.62
C TRP A 108 -15.10 -9.50 -13.29
N ASN A 109 -15.71 -8.90 -14.31
CA ASN A 109 -16.82 -7.95 -14.14
C ASN A 109 -18.19 -8.62 -13.95
N VAL A 110 -18.37 -9.86 -14.46
CA VAL A 110 -19.70 -10.50 -14.56
C VAL A 110 -20.02 -11.40 -13.35
N ALA A 111 -19.02 -11.90 -12.62
CA ALA A 111 -19.22 -12.97 -11.64
C ALA A 111 -19.92 -12.55 -10.33
N ASN A 112 -20.23 -11.26 -10.11
CA ASN A 112 -20.80 -10.76 -8.85
C ASN A 112 -21.90 -9.70 -9.03
N GLU A 113 -22.69 -9.77 -10.08
CA GLU A 113 -23.84 -8.89 -10.27
C GLU A 113 -24.98 -9.23 -9.28
N GLN A 114 -25.26 -8.32 -8.36
CA GLN A 114 -26.55 -8.27 -7.69
C GLN A 114 -27.24 -6.95 -8.06
N PRO A 115 -28.32 -7.00 -8.86
CA PRO A 115 -28.97 -5.81 -9.44
C PRO A 115 -29.83 -4.98 -8.48
N GLU A 116 -29.86 -5.29 -7.19
CA GLU A 116 -30.90 -4.78 -6.27
C GLU A 116 -30.57 -3.48 -5.54
N ARG A 117 -29.38 -2.90 -5.71
CA ARG A 117 -29.05 -1.60 -5.10
C ARG A 117 -28.63 -0.60 -6.17
N ARG A 118 -29.22 0.59 -6.10
CA ARG A 118 -28.76 1.72 -6.93
C ARG A 118 -27.26 1.95 -6.68
N PRO A 119 -26.44 2.15 -7.72
CA PRO A 119 -25.03 2.42 -7.56
C PRO A 119 -24.78 3.78 -6.92
N HIS A 120 -23.61 3.98 -6.33
CA HIS A 120 -23.06 5.31 -6.14
C HIS A 120 -22.69 5.87 -7.50
N GLU A 121 -22.77 7.19 -7.67
CA GLU A 121 -22.50 7.82 -8.96
C GLU A 121 -21.39 8.88 -8.84
N ILE A 122 -20.53 8.94 -9.85
CA ILE A 122 -19.59 10.04 -10.03
C ILE A 122 -20.08 10.89 -11.19
N ALA A 123 -20.41 12.14 -10.90
CA ALA A 123 -20.72 13.16 -11.88
C ALA A 123 -19.53 14.11 -12.05
N ALA A 124 -19.26 14.53 -13.28
CA ALA A 124 -18.17 15.46 -13.59
C ALA A 124 -18.61 16.51 -14.60
N LEU A 125 -18.17 17.76 -14.38
CA LEU A 125 -18.21 18.85 -15.35
C LEU A 125 -16.77 19.23 -15.70
N TRP A 126 -16.41 19.15 -16.98
CA TRP A 126 -15.06 19.42 -17.47
C TRP A 126 -15.06 20.53 -18.52
N ARG A 127 -14.10 21.45 -18.39
CA ARG A 127 -13.90 22.53 -19.35
C ARG A 127 -12.43 22.92 -19.44
N ILE A 128 -12.03 23.56 -20.53
CA ILE A 128 -10.73 24.23 -20.63
C ILE A 128 -10.99 25.73 -20.68
N GLU A 129 -10.41 26.45 -19.73
CA GLU A 129 -10.39 27.90 -19.68
C GLU A 129 -8.95 28.37 -19.66
N GLU A 130 -8.58 29.29 -20.55
CA GLU A 130 -7.22 29.86 -20.64
C GLU A 130 -6.09 28.81 -20.75
N GLY A 131 -6.37 27.66 -21.40
CA GLY A 131 -5.42 26.56 -21.55
C GLY A 131 -5.36 25.59 -20.35
N GLU A 132 -6.08 25.87 -19.26
CA GLU A 132 -6.14 25.02 -18.09
C GLU A 132 -7.38 24.11 -18.11
N PHE A 133 -7.18 22.85 -17.73
CA PHE A 133 -8.26 21.90 -17.49
C PHE A 133 -8.88 22.17 -16.13
N ARG A 134 -10.17 22.52 -16.15
CA ARG A 134 -10.97 22.68 -14.94
C ARG A 134 -11.96 21.55 -14.81
N SER A 135 -11.96 20.93 -13.66
CA SER A 135 -12.84 19.81 -13.34
C SER A 135 -13.60 20.08 -12.06
N GLU A 136 -14.93 19.93 -12.11
CA GLU A 136 -15.79 19.82 -10.94
C GLU A 136 -16.28 18.39 -10.86
N MET A 137 -15.87 17.66 -9.80
CA MET A 137 -16.18 16.26 -9.58
C MET A 137 -17.08 16.12 -8.36
N ARG A 138 -18.11 15.27 -8.45
CA ARG A 138 -19.06 14.99 -7.38
C ARG A 138 -19.23 13.49 -7.23
N LEU A 139 -19.17 13.01 -5.99
CA LEU A 139 -19.56 11.66 -5.61
C LEU A 139 -20.96 11.73 -5.00
N LEU A 140 -21.88 10.98 -5.56
CA LEU A 140 -23.28 10.92 -5.14
C LEU A 140 -23.55 9.54 -4.52
N ASP A 141 -24.38 9.49 -3.48
CA ASP A 141 -24.89 8.23 -2.95
C ASP A 141 -26.00 7.65 -3.86
N ALA A 142 -26.49 6.48 -3.49
CA ALA A 142 -27.57 5.80 -4.23
C ALA A 142 -28.90 6.58 -4.28
N LEU A 143 -29.05 7.64 -3.50
CA LEU A 143 -30.22 8.52 -3.48
C LEU A 143 -29.99 9.82 -4.27
N GLY A 144 -28.77 10.02 -4.83
CA GLY A 144 -28.38 11.22 -5.54
C GLY A 144 -27.88 12.35 -4.63
N THR A 145 -27.67 12.08 -3.34
CA THR A 145 -27.13 13.07 -2.40
C THR A 145 -25.61 13.18 -2.56
N GLN A 146 -25.09 14.39 -2.67
CA GLN A 146 -23.65 14.60 -2.77
C GLN A 146 -22.95 14.28 -1.44
N ILE A 147 -22.05 13.31 -1.44
CA ILE A 147 -21.24 12.90 -0.28
C ILE A 147 -19.79 13.36 -0.36
N ALA A 148 -19.29 13.72 -1.55
CA ALA A 148 -18.02 14.39 -1.73
C ALA A 148 -18.04 15.26 -3.00
N GLY A 149 -17.21 16.30 -3.03
CA GLY A 149 -17.03 17.14 -4.20
C GLY A 149 -15.66 17.80 -4.20
N LYS A 150 -15.03 17.88 -5.37
CA LYS A 150 -13.72 18.50 -5.56
C LYS A 150 -13.70 19.31 -6.86
N ARG A 151 -12.96 20.41 -6.81
CA ARG A 151 -12.65 21.23 -7.99
C ARG A 151 -11.15 21.19 -8.22
N TYR A 152 -10.76 20.97 -9.46
CA TYR A 152 -9.36 20.94 -9.87
C TYR A 152 -9.13 21.96 -10.95
N LYS A 153 -7.93 22.55 -10.93
CA LYS A 153 -7.41 23.45 -11.94
C LYS A 153 -5.99 22.98 -12.23
N VAL A 154 -5.79 22.37 -13.37
CA VAL A 154 -4.52 21.72 -13.74
C VAL A 154 -4.19 22.01 -15.21
N ASP A 155 -2.94 21.85 -15.60
CA ASP A 155 -2.57 21.83 -17.02
C ASP A 155 -3.34 20.72 -17.74
N ALA A 156 -3.77 20.96 -18.96
CA ALA A 156 -4.51 19.98 -19.75
C ALA A 156 -3.70 18.68 -20.03
N ASN A 157 -2.38 18.74 -19.89
CA ASN A 157 -1.49 17.59 -20.02
C ASN A 157 -1.21 16.88 -18.68
N ASP A 158 -1.74 17.38 -17.55
CA ASP A 158 -1.53 16.80 -16.21
C ASP A 158 -2.85 16.47 -15.48
N VAL A 159 -3.84 16.01 -16.21
CA VAL A 159 -5.15 15.65 -15.65
C VAL A 159 -5.10 14.41 -14.77
N ARG A 160 -4.11 13.54 -14.99
CA ARG A 160 -3.97 12.27 -14.25
C ARG A 160 -3.84 12.48 -12.75
N GLY A 161 -2.98 13.41 -12.32
CA GLY A 161 -2.78 13.72 -10.89
C GLY A 161 -4.07 14.13 -10.19
N ALA A 162 -4.91 14.94 -10.84
CA ALA A 162 -6.22 15.32 -10.32
C ALA A 162 -7.17 14.13 -10.17
N MET A 163 -7.16 13.20 -11.13
CA MET A 163 -8.00 12.00 -11.09
C MET A 163 -7.53 11.01 -10.03
N HIS A 164 -6.23 10.78 -9.89
CA HIS A 164 -5.65 9.99 -8.80
C HIS A 164 -6.08 10.52 -7.42
N HIS A 165 -6.00 11.85 -7.24
CA HIS A 165 -6.43 12.48 -6.00
C HIS A 165 -7.93 12.28 -5.74
N PHE A 166 -8.78 12.41 -6.77
CA PHE A 166 -10.22 12.20 -6.61
C PHE A 166 -10.56 10.72 -6.36
N ALA A 167 -9.90 9.80 -7.05
CA ALA A 167 -10.05 8.37 -6.80
C ALA A 167 -9.73 8.00 -5.34
N ASP A 168 -8.63 8.52 -4.78
CA ASP A 168 -8.27 8.31 -3.37
C ASP A 168 -9.33 8.91 -2.42
N GLU A 169 -9.91 10.07 -2.74
CA GLU A 169 -11.02 10.65 -1.98
C GLU A 169 -12.27 9.75 -2.00
N VAL A 170 -12.62 9.21 -3.17
CA VAL A 170 -13.73 8.25 -3.33
C VAL A 170 -13.50 7.01 -2.48
N VAL A 171 -12.31 6.43 -2.55
CA VAL A 171 -11.93 5.28 -1.72
C VAL A 171 -12.10 5.61 -0.25
N LYS A 172 -11.53 6.71 0.20
CA LYS A 172 -11.59 7.14 1.61
C LYS A 172 -13.01 7.36 2.09
N ARG A 173 -13.86 8.01 1.28
CA ARG A 173 -15.25 8.32 1.65
C ARG A 173 -16.13 7.09 1.73
N LEU A 174 -15.96 6.15 0.80
CA LEU A 174 -16.82 4.97 0.74
C LEU A 174 -16.33 3.81 1.62
N THR A 175 -15.04 3.75 1.94
CA THR A 175 -14.46 2.59 2.65
C THR A 175 -13.76 2.93 3.96
N GLY A 176 -13.43 4.20 4.20
CA GLY A 176 -12.63 4.63 5.34
C GLY A 176 -11.13 4.33 5.23
N VAL A 177 -10.71 3.62 4.17
CA VAL A 177 -9.29 3.26 3.93
C VAL A 177 -8.64 4.31 3.02
N ASP A 178 -7.35 4.55 3.20
CA ASP A 178 -6.62 5.45 2.31
C ASP A 178 -6.40 4.79 0.94
N GLY A 179 -6.65 5.55 -0.14
CA GLY A 179 -6.41 5.09 -1.50
C GLY A 179 -4.91 5.07 -1.84
N THR A 180 -4.56 4.41 -2.94
CA THR A 180 -3.17 4.21 -3.38
C THR A 180 -2.85 4.89 -4.70
N ALA A 181 -3.82 5.60 -5.30
CA ALA A 181 -3.67 6.15 -6.65
C ALA A 181 -2.56 7.20 -6.78
N GLN A 182 -2.25 7.92 -5.70
CA GLN A 182 -1.19 8.93 -5.68
C GLN A 182 0.19 8.36 -5.34
N THR A 183 0.31 7.06 -5.09
CA THR A 183 1.58 6.43 -4.70
C THR A 183 2.47 6.11 -5.90
N LYS A 184 3.76 5.90 -5.62
CA LYS A 184 4.76 5.51 -6.61
C LYS A 184 5.49 4.25 -6.18
N ILE A 185 6.05 3.55 -7.16
CA ILE A 185 6.90 2.38 -6.94
C ILE A 185 8.28 2.71 -7.47
N ALA A 186 9.30 2.64 -6.60
CA ALA A 186 10.69 2.65 -7.01
C ALA A 186 11.14 1.21 -7.29
N PHE A 187 12.02 1.00 -8.25
CA PHE A 187 12.56 -0.31 -8.59
C PHE A 187 13.91 -0.18 -9.30
N ALA A 188 14.68 -1.24 -9.34
CA ALA A 188 15.89 -1.27 -10.13
C ALA A 188 15.60 -1.88 -11.51
N ARG A 189 16.08 -1.22 -12.57
CA ARG A 189 16.08 -1.77 -13.92
C ARG A 189 17.50 -2.17 -14.31
N VAL A 190 17.70 -3.46 -14.56
CA VAL A 190 19.00 -4.05 -14.84
C VAL A 190 19.13 -4.40 -16.32
N ARG A 191 20.22 -3.96 -16.95
CA ARG A 191 20.59 -4.26 -18.33
C ARG A 191 22.08 -4.52 -18.42
N GLY A 192 22.47 -5.68 -18.96
CA GLY A 192 23.89 -5.99 -19.14
C GLY A 192 24.74 -5.93 -17.86
N GLY A 193 24.18 -6.33 -16.70
CA GLY A 193 24.85 -6.27 -15.41
C GLY A 193 24.88 -4.90 -14.72
N ARG A 194 24.35 -3.84 -15.39
CA ARG A 194 24.20 -2.50 -14.81
C ARG A 194 22.77 -2.30 -14.37
N GLY A 195 22.57 -1.73 -13.19
CA GLY A 195 21.24 -1.45 -12.64
C GLY A 195 21.11 0.02 -12.27
N GLU A 196 19.96 0.62 -12.58
CA GLU A 196 19.62 1.98 -12.21
C GLU A 196 18.27 2.02 -11.51
N ILE A 197 18.07 2.97 -10.60
CA ILE A 197 16.78 3.17 -9.92
C ILE A 197 15.86 3.97 -10.82
N TYR A 198 14.66 3.45 -10.96
CA TYR A 198 13.52 4.06 -11.64
C TYR A 198 12.37 4.25 -10.68
N THR A 199 11.49 5.16 -10.99
CA THR A 199 10.17 5.31 -10.36
C THR A 199 9.09 5.20 -11.41
N VAL A 200 7.92 4.70 -11.01
CA VAL A 200 6.72 4.60 -11.84
C VAL A 200 5.50 4.86 -10.96
N ASP A 201 4.44 5.42 -11.53
CA ASP A 201 3.17 5.57 -10.82
C ASP A 201 2.57 4.19 -10.53
N TYR A 202 1.74 4.11 -9.50
CA TYR A 202 1.17 2.84 -9.04
C TYR A 202 0.43 2.06 -10.15
N ASP A 203 -0.04 2.75 -11.19
CA ASP A 203 -0.78 2.19 -12.33
C ASP A 203 0.12 1.85 -13.55
N GLY A 204 1.43 2.09 -13.45
CA GLY A 204 2.42 1.75 -14.47
C GLY A 204 2.76 2.88 -15.43
N PHE A 205 2.22 4.08 -15.23
CA PHE A 205 2.55 5.26 -16.06
C PHE A 205 3.72 6.06 -15.46
N GLY A 206 4.27 6.97 -16.26
CA GLY A 206 5.26 7.93 -15.80
C GLY A 206 6.58 7.30 -15.34
N GLU A 207 7.00 6.18 -15.94
CA GLU A 207 8.30 5.58 -15.62
C GLU A 207 9.42 6.59 -15.87
N ARG A 208 10.23 6.86 -14.82
CA ARG A 208 11.31 7.83 -14.86
C ARG A 208 12.57 7.29 -14.22
N GLN A 209 13.70 7.47 -14.84
CA GLN A 209 15.02 7.17 -14.29
C GLN A 209 15.38 8.18 -13.18
N VAL A 210 15.86 7.66 -12.05
CA VAL A 210 16.27 8.46 -10.87
C VAL A 210 17.79 8.52 -10.75
N THR A 211 18.49 7.42 -11.07
CA THR A 211 19.96 7.34 -11.02
C THR A 211 20.55 7.07 -12.38
N ASP A 212 21.77 7.57 -12.60
CA ASP A 212 22.59 7.30 -13.78
C ASP A 212 24.04 7.09 -13.29
N ARG A 213 24.39 5.87 -12.88
CA ARG A 213 25.68 5.52 -12.27
C ARG A 213 26.51 4.55 -13.08
N SER A 214 25.92 3.95 -14.12
CA SER A 214 26.56 2.99 -15.00
C SER A 214 27.16 1.76 -14.26
N THR A 215 26.61 1.44 -13.09
CA THR A 215 27.00 0.32 -12.24
C THR A 215 25.75 -0.42 -11.75
N LEU A 216 25.93 -1.52 -10.99
CA LEU A 216 24.80 -2.19 -10.37
C LEU A 216 24.27 -1.35 -9.20
N THR A 217 23.03 -0.91 -9.33
CA THR A 217 22.28 -0.16 -8.31
C THR A 217 20.93 -0.85 -8.10
N HIS A 218 20.57 -1.17 -6.84
CA HIS A 218 19.36 -1.95 -6.53
C HIS A 218 18.83 -1.68 -5.11
N SER A 219 17.77 -2.40 -4.71
CA SER A 219 17.15 -2.36 -3.37
C SER A 219 16.80 -0.94 -2.92
N PRO A 220 15.97 -0.22 -3.69
CA PRO A 220 15.50 1.10 -3.27
C PRO A 220 14.60 1.00 -2.04
N VAL A 221 14.59 2.06 -1.21
CA VAL A 221 13.60 2.30 -0.16
C VAL A 221 13.25 3.77 -0.11
N TRP A 222 11.97 4.07 0.10
CA TRP A 222 11.48 5.45 0.19
C TRP A 222 11.71 6.05 1.58
N GLY A 223 12.07 7.33 1.59
CA GLY A 223 12.07 8.16 2.80
C GLY A 223 10.72 8.82 3.07
N VAL A 224 10.70 9.60 4.14
CA VAL A 224 9.50 10.32 4.61
C VAL A 224 8.97 11.24 3.52
N GLY A 225 7.66 11.20 3.26
CA GLY A 225 6.98 12.06 2.30
C GLY A 225 7.56 11.95 0.88
N ARG A 226 8.16 10.82 0.53
CA ARG A 226 8.89 10.63 -0.75
C ARG A 226 9.99 11.66 -1.00
N SER A 227 10.53 12.26 0.06
CA SER A 227 11.54 13.33 -0.06
C SER A 227 12.89 12.81 -0.58
N TRP A 228 13.16 11.52 -0.41
CA TRP A 228 14.36 10.86 -0.91
C TRP A 228 14.14 9.37 -1.15
N ILE A 229 15.07 8.76 -1.92
CA ILE A 229 15.19 7.32 -2.10
C ILE A 229 16.59 6.91 -1.66
N ALA A 230 16.70 5.93 -0.74
CA ALA A 230 17.95 5.27 -0.47
C ALA A 230 18.05 3.96 -1.24
N PHE A 231 19.25 3.53 -1.57
CA PHE A 231 19.53 2.35 -2.40
C PHE A 231 20.95 1.84 -2.22
N THR A 232 21.18 0.59 -2.52
CA THR A 232 22.52 0.01 -2.61
C THR A 232 23.11 0.25 -4.00
N SER A 233 24.38 0.69 -4.06
CA SER A 233 25.11 0.87 -5.33
C SER A 233 26.57 0.47 -5.20
N TYR A 234 27.11 -0.08 -6.29
CA TYR A 234 28.51 -0.52 -6.44
C TYR A 234 29.40 0.54 -7.09
N VAL A 235 29.01 1.82 -7.06
CA VAL A 235 29.73 2.91 -7.73
C VAL A 235 31.18 3.05 -7.25
N ASP A 236 31.47 2.67 -6.01
CA ASP A 236 32.82 2.65 -5.43
C ASP A 236 33.36 1.23 -5.26
N GLU A 237 32.96 0.29 -6.15
CA GLU A 237 33.35 -1.14 -6.14
C GLU A 237 32.89 -1.95 -4.92
N ASN A 238 32.51 -1.29 -3.83
CA ASN A 238 31.87 -1.87 -2.64
C ASN A 238 30.37 -1.58 -2.65
N PRO A 239 29.49 -2.54 -2.26
CA PRO A 239 28.07 -2.28 -2.14
C PRO A 239 27.80 -1.33 -0.97
N ASN A 240 27.70 -0.05 -1.27
CA ASN A 240 27.45 1.02 -0.30
C ASN A 240 25.99 1.47 -0.33
N LEU A 241 25.50 1.98 0.82
CA LEU A 241 24.19 2.58 0.91
C LEU A 241 24.28 4.08 0.61
N TYR A 242 23.57 4.49 -0.43
CA TYR A 242 23.40 5.88 -0.84
C TYR A 242 21.97 6.32 -0.68
N ARG A 243 21.74 7.63 -0.72
CA ARG A 243 20.43 8.22 -0.93
C ARG A 243 20.49 9.36 -1.94
N VAL A 244 19.40 9.57 -2.64
CA VAL A 244 19.17 10.69 -3.56
C VAL A 244 17.97 11.48 -3.07
N ASP A 245 18.13 12.81 -2.90
CA ASP A 245 17.04 13.69 -2.52
C ASP A 245 16.17 13.98 -3.77
N GLN A 246 14.86 13.78 -3.67
CA GLN A 246 13.93 14.12 -4.73
C GLN A 246 13.92 15.64 -4.95
N GLY A 247 13.87 16.09 -6.19
CA GLY A 247 13.89 17.52 -6.53
C GLY A 247 15.28 18.16 -6.66
N SER A 248 16.29 17.70 -5.94
CA SER A 248 17.67 18.23 -6.09
C SER A 248 18.64 17.26 -6.76
N SER A 249 18.26 16.00 -6.91
CA SER A 249 19.11 14.89 -7.40
C SER A 249 20.46 14.77 -6.68
N ARG A 250 20.57 15.33 -5.47
CA ARG A 250 21.78 15.31 -4.66
C ARG A 250 22.01 13.93 -4.09
N LEU A 251 23.14 13.32 -4.46
CA LEU A 251 23.57 12.04 -3.92
C LEU A 251 24.30 12.23 -2.59
N ARG A 252 23.95 11.42 -1.58
CA ARG A 252 24.62 11.37 -0.28
C ARG A 252 24.99 9.92 0.07
N VAL A 253 26.15 9.74 0.68
CA VAL A 253 26.54 8.46 1.28
C VAL A 253 25.84 8.33 2.64
N VAL A 254 25.17 7.21 2.88
CA VAL A 254 24.58 6.84 4.17
C VAL A 254 25.49 5.85 4.91
N SER A 255 26.00 4.84 4.21
CA SER A 255 26.94 3.87 4.75
C SER A 255 27.95 3.43 3.69
N ARG A 256 29.24 3.48 4.05
CA ARG A 256 30.37 3.04 3.22
C ARG A 256 31.31 2.19 4.07
N ARG A 257 30.81 1.11 4.67
CA ARG A 257 31.63 0.19 5.45
C ARG A 257 32.17 -0.91 4.56
N PRO A 258 33.35 -1.49 4.89
CA PRO A 258 33.86 -2.65 4.14
C PRO A 258 32.83 -3.78 4.08
N GLY A 259 32.71 -4.42 2.92
CA GLY A 259 31.73 -5.48 2.69
C GLY A 259 30.32 -4.98 2.43
N LEU A 260 29.31 -5.75 2.77
CA LEU A 260 27.91 -5.46 2.46
C LEU A 260 27.37 -4.25 3.22
N ASN A 261 26.68 -3.35 2.51
CA ASN A 261 25.82 -2.30 3.01
C ASN A 261 24.54 -2.33 2.17
N THR A 262 23.64 -3.27 2.44
CA THR A 262 22.57 -3.63 1.51
C THR A 262 21.22 -3.89 2.21
N ALA A 263 20.18 -4.12 1.40
CA ALA A 263 18.84 -4.45 1.84
C ALA A 263 18.32 -3.49 2.93
N PRO A 264 18.33 -2.16 2.68
CA PRO A 264 17.80 -1.21 3.64
C PRO A 264 16.28 -1.30 3.73
N ASP A 265 15.73 -1.18 4.95
CA ASP A 265 14.34 -0.86 5.20
C ASP A 265 14.25 0.35 6.14
N TRP A 266 13.30 1.24 5.90
CA TRP A 266 13.16 2.50 6.63
C TRP A 266 11.94 2.47 7.54
N CYS A 267 12.18 2.65 8.84
CA CYS A 267 11.12 2.88 9.83
C CYS A 267 10.88 4.37 10.03
N GLN A 268 9.75 4.87 9.55
CA GLN A 268 9.37 6.27 9.72
C GLN A 268 9.15 6.63 11.19
N GLU A 269 8.49 5.76 11.97
CA GLU A 269 8.17 5.96 13.37
C GLU A 269 9.43 6.12 14.25
N ARG A 270 10.50 5.40 13.92
CA ARG A 270 11.77 5.47 14.66
C ARG A 270 12.80 6.42 14.02
N SER A 271 12.62 6.76 12.76
CA SER A 271 13.62 7.46 11.94
C SER A 271 14.96 6.72 11.89
N PHE A 272 14.90 5.39 11.66
CA PHE A 272 16.04 4.50 11.55
C PHE A 272 15.94 3.58 10.34
N PHE A 273 17.07 3.33 9.69
CA PHE A 273 17.25 2.19 8.81
C PHE A 273 17.43 0.91 9.63
N ALA A 274 16.89 -0.21 9.16
CA ALA A 274 17.42 -1.54 9.38
C ALA A 274 18.09 -1.98 8.08
N LEU A 275 19.27 -2.60 8.16
CA LEU A 275 20.03 -3.00 6.97
C LEU A 275 20.97 -4.14 7.29
N THR A 276 21.50 -4.75 6.24
CA THR A 276 22.53 -5.79 6.32
C THR A 276 23.92 -5.18 6.17
N LEU A 277 24.79 -5.39 7.15
CA LEU A 277 26.23 -5.06 7.08
C LEU A 277 27.08 -6.30 7.35
N SER A 278 28.26 -6.37 6.72
CA SER A 278 29.21 -7.48 6.95
C SER A 278 30.62 -7.05 7.39
N HIS A 279 30.80 -5.80 7.82
CA HIS A 279 32.11 -5.22 8.13
C HIS A 279 32.78 -5.83 9.37
N GLU A 280 32.06 -6.58 10.20
CA GLU A 280 32.60 -7.28 11.37
C GLU A 280 32.73 -8.81 11.16
N GLY A 281 32.76 -9.27 9.90
CA GLY A 281 33.00 -10.69 9.55
C GLY A 281 31.90 -11.27 8.66
N ASN A 282 30.73 -11.64 9.20
CA ASN A 282 29.59 -12.13 8.44
C ASN A 282 28.49 -11.07 8.30
N ALA A 283 27.48 -11.37 7.49
CA ALA A 283 26.33 -10.52 7.31
C ALA A 283 25.39 -10.58 8.53
N GLU A 284 25.09 -9.43 9.10
CA GLU A 284 24.25 -9.26 10.28
C GLU A 284 23.30 -8.07 10.12
N ILE A 285 22.26 -8.03 10.94
CA ILE A 285 21.30 -6.92 10.96
C ILE A 285 21.81 -5.81 11.86
N TYR A 286 21.80 -4.61 11.30
CA TYR A 286 22.14 -3.37 12.00
C TYR A 286 21.01 -2.36 11.87
N THR A 287 21.02 -1.39 12.79
CA THR A 287 20.21 -0.17 12.67
C THR A 287 21.09 1.07 12.69
N MET A 288 20.68 2.12 11.98
CA MET A 288 21.35 3.42 11.98
C MET A 288 20.36 4.54 11.63
N ARG A 289 20.68 5.77 11.97
CA ARG A 289 19.94 6.94 11.52
C ARG A 289 20.12 7.22 10.03
N GLU A 290 19.27 8.09 9.50
CA GLU A 290 19.27 8.56 8.12
C GLU A 290 20.63 9.11 7.64
N ASP A 291 21.40 9.72 8.55
CA ASP A 291 22.73 10.27 8.30
C ASP A 291 23.88 9.27 8.51
N GLY A 292 23.57 7.99 8.77
CA GLY A 292 24.56 6.94 9.06
C GLY A 292 25.07 6.93 10.51
N SER A 293 24.61 7.83 11.35
CA SER A 293 24.96 7.88 12.77
C SER A 293 24.16 6.86 13.60
N ARG A 294 24.53 6.70 14.89
CA ARG A 294 23.91 5.77 15.84
C ARG A 294 23.80 4.33 15.33
N LEU A 295 24.89 3.87 14.69
CA LEU A 295 24.99 2.48 14.27
C LEU A 295 24.89 1.55 15.49
N LYS A 296 24.03 0.54 15.40
CA LYS A 296 23.88 -0.53 16.38
C LYS A 296 23.74 -1.87 15.68
N ARG A 297 24.58 -2.84 16.03
CA ARG A 297 24.43 -4.24 15.63
C ARG A 297 23.35 -4.88 16.47
N LEU A 298 22.41 -5.61 15.83
CA LEU A 298 21.28 -6.25 16.49
C LEU A 298 21.43 -7.78 16.55
N THR A 299 22.06 -8.40 15.55
CA THR A 299 22.27 -9.85 15.53
C THR A 299 23.75 -10.19 15.69
N HIS A 300 24.02 -11.34 16.36
CA HIS A 300 25.36 -11.81 16.71
C HIS A 300 25.42 -13.33 16.53
N HIS A 301 25.27 -13.81 15.29
CA HIS A 301 25.24 -15.24 15.00
C HIS A 301 26.25 -15.58 13.89
N PRO A 302 26.89 -16.77 13.87
CA PRO A 302 27.80 -17.13 12.79
C PRO A 302 27.09 -17.37 11.44
N ALA A 303 25.77 -17.51 11.44
CA ALA A 303 24.94 -17.61 10.24
C ALA A 303 24.76 -16.25 9.58
N ILE A 304 24.32 -16.25 8.32
CA ILE A 304 24.01 -15.06 7.54
C ILE A 304 22.63 -14.54 7.95
N ASP A 305 22.55 -13.30 8.43
CA ASP A 305 21.31 -12.56 8.70
C ASP A 305 21.19 -11.40 7.71
N THR A 306 20.08 -11.37 6.95
CA THR A 306 19.89 -10.40 5.85
C THR A 306 18.43 -10.00 5.65
N ALA A 307 18.19 -9.04 4.74
CA ALA A 307 16.88 -8.56 4.33
C ALA A 307 15.94 -8.22 5.50
N PRO A 308 16.34 -7.32 6.41
CA PRO A 308 15.47 -6.91 7.50
C PRO A 308 14.30 -6.09 7.01
N THR A 309 13.15 -6.22 7.69
CA THR A 309 11.98 -5.35 7.52
C THR A 309 11.38 -4.97 8.86
N TRP A 310 11.09 -3.70 9.06
CA TRP A 310 10.46 -3.19 10.27
C TRP A 310 8.97 -3.51 10.33
N SER A 311 8.49 -3.84 11.52
CA SER A 311 7.06 -3.70 11.82
C SER A 311 6.61 -2.23 11.69
N PRO A 312 5.34 -1.94 11.40
CA PRO A 312 4.87 -0.56 11.19
C PRO A 312 5.16 0.37 12.37
N ARG A 313 5.13 -0.16 13.61
CA ARG A 313 5.43 0.59 14.83
C ARG A 313 6.91 0.62 15.20
N GLY A 314 7.75 -0.10 14.43
CA GLY A 314 9.17 -0.21 14.71
C GLY A 314 9.52 -0.99 15.99
N ASP A 315 8.58 -1.72 16.56
CA ASP A 315 8.78 -2.53 17.78
C ASP A 315 9.38 -3.91 17.48
N GLN A 316 9.29 -4.38 16.24
CA GLN A 316 9.87 -5.64 15.78
C GLN A 316 10.57 -5.49 14.42
N ILE A 317 11.47 -6.46 14.14
CA ILE A 317 12.12 -6.63 12.84
C ILE A 317 11.96 -8.08 12.41
N ALA A 318 11.44 -8.32 11.21
CA ALA A 318 11.55 -9.62 10.56
C ALA A 318 12.76 -9.63 9.63
N PHE A 319 13.43 -10.77 9.49
CA PHE A 319 14.64 -10.90 8.69
C PHE A 319 14.82 -12.34 8.20
N THR A 320 15.68 -12.52 7.20
CA THR A 320 16.08 -13.83 6.70
C THR A 320 17.35 -14.29 7.42
N SER A 321 17.38 -15.57 7.85
CA SER A 321 18.54 -16.18 8.46
C SER A 321 18.70 -17.64 8.05
N ASP A 322 19.93 -18.08 7.80
CA ASP A 322 20.25 -19.49 7.52
C ASP A 322 20.74 -20.28 8.75
N ARG A 323 20.57 -19.73 9.96
CA ARG A 323 20.95 -20.36 11.24
C ARG A 323 20.33 -21.74 11.51
N SER A 324 19.27 -22.08 10.78
CA SER A 324 18.66 -23.41 10.81
C SER A 324 19.11 -24.33 9.67
N GLY A 325 20.22 -24.01 9.01
CA GLY A 325 20.83 -24.77 7.91
C GLY A 325 20.37 -24.33 6.51
N VAL A 326 19.24 -23.66 6.40
CA VAL A 326 18.70 -23.07 5.16
C VAL A 326 18.02 -21.74 5.48
N PRO A 327 17.95 -20.79 4.52
CA PRO A 327 17.27 -19.51 4.72
C PRO A 327 15.82 -19.68 5.16
N GLN A 328 15.48 -19.03 6.26
CA GLN A 328 14.15 -18.98 6.86
C GLN A 328 13.85 -17.58 7.40
N ILE A 329 12.58 -17.28 7.60
CA ILE A 329 12.17 -16.02 8.19
C ILE A 329 12.21 -16.13 9.71
N TYR A 330 12.86 -15.16 10.33
CA TYR A 330 12.93 -14.94 11.77
C TYR A 330 12.33 -13.56 12.12
N ALA A 331 11.98 -13.38 13.37
CA ALA A 331 11.62 -12.08 13.93
C ALA A 331 12.36 -11.87 15.25
N MET A 332 12.59 -10.60 15.56
CA MET A 332 13.18 -10.14 16.82
C MET A 332 12.51 -8.83 17.27
N ASP A 333 12.72 -8.44 18.51
CA ASP A 333 12.35 -7.09 18.95
C ASP A 333 13.19 -6.01 18.24
N GLY A 334 12.68 -4.79 18.16
CA GLY A 334 13.35 -3.69 17.45
C GLY A 334 14.68 -3.25 18.05
N ASP A 335 15.09 -3.80 19.20
CA ASP A 335 16.39 -3.61 19.86
C ASP A 335 17.32 -4.81 19.74
N GLY A 336 16.88 -5.92 19.09
CA GLY A 336 17.63 -7.14 18.83
C GLY A 336 17.31 -8.31 19.78
N GLY A 337 16.39 -8.14 20.75
CA GLY A 337 15.97 -9.18 21.69
C GLY A 337 15.02 -10.21 21.09
N HIS A 338 14.81 -11.32 21.81
CA HIS A 338 13.77 -12.34 21.57
C HIS A 338 13.70 -12.87 20.12
N VAL A 339 14.86 -13.24 19.56
CA VAL A 339 14.94 -13.83 18.22
C VAL A 339 14.17 -15.16 18.16
N ARG A 340 13.20 -15.26 17.23
CA ARG A 340 12.36 -16.44 17.04
C ARG A 340 12.19 -16.76 15.56
N ARG A 341 12.12 -18.04 15.21
CA ARG A 341 11.84 -18.51 13.85
C ARG A 341 10.34 -18.44 13.55
N LEU A 342 9.97 -18.02 12.32
CA LEU A 342 8.59 -17.93 11.85
C LEU A 342 8.23 -18.99 10.80
N THR A 343 9.20 -19.46 9.98
CA THR A 343 8.94 -20.44 8.91
C THR A 343 9.66 -21.75 9.18
N TYR A 344 8.97 -22.89 9.01
CA TYR A 344 9.49 -24.23 9.37
C TYR A 344 9.37 -25.26 8.25
N HIS A 345 8.37 -25.12 7.37
CA HIS A 345 7.98 -26.16 6.42
C HIS A 345 8.58 -26.01 5.03
N ASN A 346 9.13 -24.84 4.71
CA ASN A 346 9.69 -24.56 3.40
C ASN A 346 11.19 -24.88 3.39
N ARG A 347 11.69 -25.39 2.25
CA ARG A 347 13.14 -25.60 2.06
C ARG A 347 13.94 -24.31 1.93
N TYR A 348 13.25 -23.21 1.68
CA TYR A 348 13.82 -21.87 1.51
C TYR A 348 12.71 -20.85 1.72
N SER A 349 12.94 -19.84 2.55
CA SER A 349 12.07 -18.67 2.74
C SER A 349 12.94 -17.43 2.90
N ASP A 350 12.59 -16.34 2.18
CA ASP A 350 13.43 -15.14 2.09
C ASP A 350 12.58 -13.87 1.85
N SER A 351 13.27 -12.71 1.93
CA SER A 351 12.73 -11.38 1.56
C SER A 351 11.42 -11.06 2.28
N PRO A 352 11.38 -11.05 3.62
CA PRO A 352 10.19 -10.68 4.36
C PRO A 352 9.83 -9.19 4.14
N ALA A 353 8.53 -8.89 4.11
CA ALA A 353 8.00 -7.53 4.07
C ALA A 353 6.78 -7.42 4.98
N TRP A 354 6.82 -6.51 5.94
CA TRP A 354 5.73 -6.31 6.88
C TRP A 354 4.65 -5.39 6.31
N SER A 355 3.36 -5.79 6.42
CA SER A 355 2.25 -4.95 5.97
C SER A 355 2.11 -3.69 6.82
N PRO A 356 1.69 -2.54 6.26
CA PRO A 356 1.51 -1.28 6.99
C PRO A 356 0.53 -1.35 8.17
N ASP A 357 -0.47 -2.23 8.11
CA ASP A 357 -1.42 -2.46 9.21
C ASP A 357 -0.91 -3.43 10.29
N GLY A 358 0.28 -4.01 10.08
CA GLY A 358 0.91 -4.96 11.01
C GLY A 358 0.28 -6.35 11.06
N ARG A 359 -0.70 -6.66 10.20
CA ARG A 359 -1.44 -7.94 10.25
C ARG A 359 -0.74 -9.08 9.53
N TRP A 360 0.15 -8.77 8.56
CA TRP A 360 0.75 -9.73 7.67
C TRP A 360 2.25 -9.49 7.50
N ILE A 361 2.97 -10.58 7.26
CA ILE A 361 4.32 -10.57 6.68
C ILE A 361 4.22 -11.29 5.34
N ALA A 362 4.53 -10.59 4.24
CA ALA A 362 4.75 -11.20 2.94
C ALA A 362 6.18 -11.74 2.87
N TYR A 363 6.40 -12.84 2.18
CA TYR A 363 7.72 -13.44 1.99
C TYR A 363 7.71 -14.33 0.75
N VAL A 364 8.87 -14.68 0.24
CA VAL A 364 8.99 -15.67 -0.83
C VAL A 364 9.45 -17.01 -0.27
N ALA A 365 8.95 -18.10 -0.88
CA ALA A 365 9.33 -19.45 -0.48
C ALA A 365 9.46 -20.36 -1.69
N ARG A 366 10.46 -21.26 -1.67
CA ARG A 366 10.65 -22.25 -2.74
C ARG A 366 9.71 -23.44 -2.55
N TRP A 367 8.94 -23.73 -3.60
CA TRP A 367 8.05 -24.88 -3.65
C TRP A 367 8.01 -25.46 -5.07
N GLU A 368 8.29 -26.76 -5.21
CA GLU A 368 8.18 -27.53 -6.48
C GLU A 368 8.78 -26.84 -7.73
N GLY A 369 9.96 -26.21 -7.56
CA GLY A 369 10.67 -25.54 -8.66
C GLY A 369 10.29 -24.07 -8.87
N ASN A 370 9.21 -23.58 -8.28
CA ASN A 370 8.81 -22.18 -8.27
C ASN A 370 9.30 -21.46 -7.01
N ILE A 371 9.31 -20.15 -7.04
CA ILE A 371 9.41 -19.29 -5.86
C ILE A 371 8.07 -18.60 -5.70
N GLU A 372 7.29 -19.05 -4.73
CA GLU A 372 5.95 -18.54 -4.44
C GLU A 372 6.03 -17.27 -3.58
N LEU A 373 5.12 -16.32 -3.83
CA LEU A 373 4.81 -15.24 -2.90
C LEU A 373 3.78 -15.74 -1.88
N ARG A 374 4.12 -15.64 -0.61
CA ARG A 374 3.31 -16.14 0.50
C ARG A 374 3.05 -15.06 1.54
N LEU A 375 2.02 -15.27 2.35
CA LEU A 375 1.70 -14.47 3.53
C LEU A 375 1.70 -15.34 4.77
N MET A 376 2.02 -14.72 5.90
CA MET A 376 1.83 -15.27 7.25
C MET A 376 1.44 -14.15 8.22
N LYS A 377 0.87 -14.52 9.37
CA LYS A 377 0.75 -13.60 10.50
C LYS A 377 2.11 -13.34 11.16
N PRO A 378 2.25 -12.24 11.94
CA PRO A 378 3.51 -11.91 12.63
C PRO A 378 4.02 -12.98 13.61
N ASP A 379 3.15 -13.86 14.07
CA ASP A 379 3.47 -15.01 14.89
C ASP A 379 3.92 -16.26 14.10
N GLY A 380 3.97 -16.17 12.76
CA GLY A 380 4.31 -17.28 11.86
C GLY A 380 3.12 -18.18 11.50
N THR A 381 1.93 -17.94 12.04
CA THR A 381 0.71 -18.73 11.75
C THR A 381 0.01 -18.29 10.47
N ASN A 382 -1.01 -19.03 10.05
CA ASN A 382 -1.90 -18.69 8.96
C ASN A 382 -1.18 -18.48 7.61
N GLN A 383 -0.20 -19.34 7.33
CA GLN A 383 0.58 -19.28 6.09
C GLN A 383 -0.28 -19.66 4.88
N ARG A 384 -0.23 -18.82 3.82
CA ARG A 384 -0.95 -19.09 2.58
C ARG A 384 -0.19 -18.58 1.37
N VAL A 385 -0.40 -19.22 0.22
CA VAL A 385 0.11 -18.76 -1.07
C VAL A 385 -0.75 -17.63 -1.59
N VAL A 386 -0.12 -16.60 -2.17
CA VAL A 386 -0.77 -15.50 -2.88
C VAL A 386 -0.50 -15.62 -4.37
N VAL A 387 0.76 -15.92 -4.75
CA VAL A 387 1.18 -16.10 -6.14
C VAL A 387 2.05 -17.36 -6.22
N SER A 388 1.65 -18.31 -7.06
CA SER A 388 2.39 -19.55 -7.30
C SER A 388 3.18 -19.55 -8.60
N ALA A 389 2.84 -18.68 -9.55
CA ALA A 389 3.44 -18.66 -10.88
C ALA A 389 4.75 -17.84 -10.92
N GLY A 390 5.77 -18.36 -11.60
CA GLY A 390 7.04 -17.68 -11.85
C GLY A 390 8.06 -17.79 -10.73
N LEU A 391 9.18 -17.07 -10.89
CA LEU A 391 10.18 -16.92 -9.83
C LEU A 391 10.03 -15.53 -9.20
N ASN A 392 9.30 -15.49 -8.09
CA ASN A 392 8.91 -14.25 -7.41
C ASN A 392 9.97 -13.81 -6.40
N ASP A 393 10.11 -12.49 -6.20
CA ASP A 393 11.10 -11.92 -5.29
C ASP A 393 10.72 -10.51 -4.84
N GLY A 394 11.28 -10.07 -3.68
CA GLY A 394 11.25 -8.72 -3.18
C GLY A 394 9.84 -8.13 -3.03
N PRO A 395 8.95 -8.73 -2.22
CA PRO A 395 7.62 -8.15 -2.00
C PRO A 395 7.70 -6.79 -1.31
N SER A 396 6.85 -5.87 -1.74
CA SER A 396 6.69 -4.54 -1.13
C SER A 396 5.22 -4.15 -1.07
N TRP A 397 4.74 -3.78 0.11
CA TRP A 397 3.35 -3.45 0.36
C TRP A 397 2.98 -2.03 -0.06
N ALA A 398 1.80 -1.90 -0.66
CA ALA A 398 1.10 -0.63 -0.73
C ALA A 398 0.59 -0.20 0.66
N LYS A 399 0.34 1.10 0.83
CA LYS A 399 -0.15 1.65 2.11
C LYS A 399 -1.52 1.13 2.54
N ASP A 400 -2.31 0.57 1.63
CA ASP A 400 -3.63 -0.01 1.89
C ASP A 400 -3.56 -1.41 2.53
N SER A 401 -2.37 -1.99 2.70
CA SER A 401 -2.17 -3.34 3.23
C SER A 401 -2.93 -4.43 2.46
N ARG A 402 -3.27 -4.15 1.21
CA ARG A 402 -4.02 -5.01 0.30
C ARG A 402 -3.22 -5.39 -0.93
N HIS A 403 -2.47 -4.44 -1.49
CA HIS A 403 -1.69 -4.68 -2.70
C HIS A 403 -0.22 -4.89 -2.37
N ILE A 404 0.40 -5.83 -3.10
CA ILE A 404 1.84 -6.11 -3.02
C ILE A 404 2.44 -5.96 -4.42
N ALA A 405 3.47 -5.12 -4.53
CA ALA A 405 4.38 -5.11 -5.67
C ALA A 405 5.48 -6.15 -5.45
N PHE A 406 5.85 -6.89 -6.48
CA PHE A 406 6.89 -7.90 -6.44
C PHE A 406 7.55 -8.06 -7.80
N SER A 407 8.80 -8.50 -7.83
CA SER A 407 9.50 -8.88 -9.04
C SER A 407 9.16 -10.32 -9.40
N SER A 408 8.93 -10.62 -10.67
CA SER A 408 8.68 -11.99 -11.11
C SER A 408 9.31 -12.28 -12.47
N LEU A 409 10.03 -13.40 -12.57
CA LEU A 409 10.53 -13.91 -13.85
C LEU A 409 9.46 -14.77 -14.52
N ARG A 410 8.94 -14.26 -15.63
CA ARG A 410 7.93 -14.92 -16.46
C ARG A 410 8.25 -14.67 -17.93
N GLY A 411 8.26 -15.71 -18.75
CA GLY A 411 8.49 -15.54 -20.20
C GLY A 411 9.85 -14.97 -20.56
N GLY A 412 10.90 -15.25 -19.77
CA GLY A 412 12.31 -14.92 -20.09
C GLY A 412 12.80 -13.56 -19.57
N SER A 413 11.96 -12.72 -18.98
CA SER A 413 12.37 -11.45 -18.37
C SER A 413 11.69 -11.20 -17.02
N ARG A 414 12.38 -10.50 -16.13
CA ARG A 414 11.79 -10.03 -14.87
C ARG A 414 11.03 -8.73 -15.07
N ALA A 415 9.85 -8.67 -14.50
CA ALA A 415 9.06 -7.45 -14.45
C ALA A 415 8.50 -7.25 -13.06
N ILE A 416 8.11 -6.01 -12.73
CA ILE A 416 7.33 -5.75 -11.53
C ILE A 416 5.86 -6.06 -11.82
N TYR A 417 5.26 -6.82 -10.92
CA TYR A 417 3.85 -7.16 -10.87
C TYR A 417 3.23 -6.58 -9.61
N VAL A 418 1.93 -6.41 -9.63
CA VAL A 418 1.12 -6.05 -8.46
C VAL A 418 0.05 -7.11 -8.30
N VAL A 419 -0.16 -7.58 -7.09
CA VAL A 419 -1.23 -8.52 -6.74
C VAL A 419 -2.12 -7.95 -5.65
N ASP A 420 -3.42 -8.17 -5.76
CA ASP A 420 -4.39 -7.98 -4.68
C ASP A 420 -4.48 -9.28 -3.85
N ILE A 421 -4.14 -9.23 -2.58
CA ILE A 421 -4.04 -10.41 -1.70
C ILE A 421 -5.38 -11.09 -1.40
N TYR A 422 -6.50 -10.43 -1.65
CA TYR A 422 -7.85 -10.97 -1.40
C TYR A 422 -8.46 -11.59 -2.65
N THR A 423 -8.25 -10.97 -3.81
CA THR A 423 -8.80 -11.46 -5.08
C THR A 423 -7.84 -12.37 -5.84
N GLY A 424 -6.54 -12.30 -5.54
CA GLY A 424 -5.48 -12.97 -6.29
C GLY A 424 -5.25 -12.37 -7.69
N LEU A 425 -5.87 -11.23 -7.99
CA LEU A 425 -5.68 -10.57 -9.28
C LEU A 425 -4.30 -9.95 -9.38
N GLU A 426 -3.61 -10.37 -10.43
CA GLU A 426 -2.29 -9.90 -10.75
C GLU A 426 -2.31 -8.97 -11.96
N ARG A 427 -1.49 -7.94 -11.96
CA ARG A 427 -1.20 -7.11 -13.13
C ARG A 427 0.28 -6.87 -13.27
N ARG A 428 0.77 -6.91 -14.50
CA ARG A 428 2.13 -6.48 -14.83
C ARG A 428 2.19 -4.94 -14.78
N LEU A 429 3.13 -4.40 -14.02
CA LEU A 429 3.29 -2.95 -13.85
C LEU A 429 4.30 -2.39 -14.86
N THR A 430 5.48 -3.01 -14.97
CA THR A 430 6.56 -2.51 -15.82
C THR A 430 6.60 -3.21 -17.17
N SER A 431 6.93 -2.43 -18.21
CA SER A 431 7.19 -2.88 -19.57
C SER A 431 8.61 -2.44 -19.96
N GLY A 432 9.02 -2.76 -21.19
CA GLY A 432 10.32 -2.37 -21.73
C GLY A 432 11.42 -3.42 -21.56
N THR A 433 12.63 -3.08 -21.95
CA THR A 433 13.79 -3.98 -21.99
C THR A 433 14.55 -3.96 -20.66
N GLY A 434 15.17 -5.10 -20.31
CA GLY A 434 15.90 -5.29 -19.06
C GLY A 434 15.01 -5.81 -17.92
N ASP A 435 15.66 -6.36 -16.90
CA ASP A 435 14.99 -6.91 -15.73
C ASP A 435 14.59 -5.79 -14.77
N ALA A 436 13.33 -5.77 -14.33
CA ALA A 436 12.85 -4.91 -13.27
C ALA A 436 12.79 -5.72 -11.97
N ILE A 437 13.55 -5.29 -10.97
CA ILE A 437 13.75 -6.01 -9.70
C ILE A 437 13.61 -5.10 -8.48
N THR A 438 13.49 -5.69 -7.30
CA THR A 438 13.49 -5.05 -5.99
C THR A 438 12.56 -3.84 -5.90
N PRO A 439 11.24 -4.02 -6.09
CA PRO A 439 10.30 -2.91 -5.97
C PRO A 439 10.21 -2.40 -4.53
N ALA A 440 10.00 -1.09 -4.39
CA ALA A 440 9.67 -0.43 -3.14
C ALA A 440 8.46 0.48 -3.36
N TRP A 441 7.36 0.18 -2.71
CA TRP A 441 6.14 0.98 -2.80
C TRP A 441 6.21 2.15 -1.81
N SER A 442 5.91 3.37 -2.25
CA SER A 442 5.83 4.52 -1.34
C SER A 442 4.62 4.39 -0.40
N ARG A 443 4.79 4.83 0.85
CA ARG A 443 3.74 4.75 1.88
C ARG A 443 2.95 6.05 2.05
N ASP A 444 3.30 7.09 1.29
CA ASP A 444 2.69 8.43 1.36
C ASP A 444 1.79 8.72 0.17
#